data_a90ff0845324d1724ea3b4ec0b1a06a4
#
_entry.id   a90ff0845324d1724ea3b4ec0b1a06a4
#
_cell.length_a   1.000
_cell.length_b   1.000
_cell.length_c   1.000
_cell.angle_alpha   90.00
_cell.angle_beta   90.00
_cell.angle_gamma   90.00
#
_symmetry.space_group_name_H-M   'P 1'
#
loop_
_entity.id
_entity.type
_entity.pdbx_description
1 polymer ?
#
loop_
_entity_poly.entity_id
_entity_poly.type
_entity_poly.pdbx_seq_one_letter_code
_entity_poly.pdbx_strand_id
1 'polypeptide(L)'
;MSLIDIANLKKTDLQGDYLIYFRQKTGQQIRIHWEPCMQELVNKYQKVDSPYLFSLIACPGIDEERQYQNRIHLINHQLKKLGEKLGLSSKLTSYVARHSWASIAKSLNVPVAAISEAMEHTS
;
A
#
# COMPACT_ATOMS: atom_id res chain seq x y z
N MET A 1 2.50 4.52 1.66
CA MET A 1 1.69 4.27 0.45
C MET A 1 0.31 3.77 0.83
N SER A 2 -0.74 4.32 0.25
CA SER A 2 -2.11 3.88 0.52
C SER A 2 -2.45 2.62 -0.28
N LEU A 3 -3.49 1.89 0.15
CA LEU A 3 -3.91 0.67 -0.54
C LEU A 3 -4.41 0.93 -1.96
N ILE A 4 -5.07 2.08 -2.21
CA ILE A 4 -5.52 2.42 -3.56
C ILE A 4 -4.32 2.64 -4.50
N ASP A 5 -3.25 3.24 -4.01
CA ASP A 5 -2.03 3.43 -4.79
C ASP A 5 -1.37 2.09 -5.09
N ILE A 6 -1.28 1.19 -4.10
CA ILE A 6 -0.74 -0.17 -4.30
C ILE A 6 -1.55 -0.93 -5.35
N ALA A 7 -2.87 -0.87 -5.28
CA ALA A 7 -3.76 -1.57 -6.20
C ALA A 7 -3.58 -1.11 -7.66
N ASN A 8 -3.26 0.17 -7.85
CA ASN A 8 -3.11 0.77 -9.17
C ASN A 8 -1.68 0.80 -9.69
N LEU A 9 -0.69 0.29 -8.95
CA LEU A 9 0.69 0.20 -9.42
C LEU A 9 0.78 -0.72 -10.63
N LYS A 10 1.42 -0.23 -11.70
CA LYS A 10 1.62 -0.98 -12.93
C LYS A 10 3.08 -1.42 -13.05
N LYS A 11 3.32 -2.48 -13.81
CA LYS A 11 4.66 -2.95 -14.10
C LYS A 11 5.50 -1.88 -14.82
N THR A 12 4.86 -1.03 -15.61
CA THR A 12 5.50 0.09 -16.31
C THR A 12 5.93 1.23 -15.39
N ASP A 13 5.44 1.26 -14.13
CA ASP A 13 5.86 2.25 -13.13
C ASP A 13 7.25 1.97 -12.58
N LEU A 14 7.76 0.74 -12.76
CA LEU A 14 9.15 0.41 -12.43
C LEU A 14 10.07 0.94 -13.54
N GLN A 15 10.93 1.90 -13.18
CA GLN A 15 11.86 2.55 -14.10
C GLN A 15 13.27 2.47 -13.51
N GLY A 16 14.08 1.51 -14.02
CA GLY A 16 15.41 1.25 -13.48
C GLY A 16 15.34 0.79 -12.02
N ASP A 17 16.04 1.50 -11.15
CA ASP A 17 16.10 1.19 -9.72
C ASP A 17 15.02 1.89 -8.89
N TYR A 18 14.03 2.51 -9.55
CA TYR A 18 13.00 3.30 -8.89
C TYR A 18 11.60 2.89 -9.30
N LEU A 19 10.68 2.96 -8.34
CA LEU A 19 9.25 2.94 -8.58
C LEU A 19 8.76 4.38 -8.62
N ILE A 20 8.17 4.80 -9.73
CA ILE A 20 7.68 6.17 -9.93
C ILE A 20 6.20 6.09 -10.25
N TYR A 21 5.35 6.66 -9.39
CA TYR A 21 3.91 6.65 -9.58
C TYR A 21 3.28 7.96 -9.10
N PHE A 22 2.02 8.15 -9.46
CA PHE A 22 1.25 9.32 -9.03
C PHE A 22 0.19 8.89 -8.03
N ARG A 23 0.08 9.62 -6.91
CA ARG A 23 -0.95 9.36 -5.91
C ARG A 23 -2.35 9.56 -6.52
N GLN A 24 -3.23 8.59 -6.29
CA GLN A 24 -4.60 8.67 -6.79
C GLN A 24 -5.38 9.84 -6.16
N LYS A 25 -5.14 10.11 -4.89
CA LYS A 25 -5.86 11.16 -4.16
C LYS A 25 -5.42 12.57 -4.54
N THR A 26 -4.14 12.81 -4.76
CA THR A 26 -3.57 14.15 -4.91
C THR A 26 -2.92 14.41 -6.26
N GLY A 27 -2.61 13.36 -7.03
CA GLY A 27 -1.86 13.47 -8.27
C GLY A 27 -0.37 13.77 -8.07
N GLN A 28 0.11 13.79 -6.83
CA GLN A 28 1.51 14.03 -6.53
C GLN A 28 2.37 12.88 -7.03
N GLN A 29 3.48 13.20 -7.72
CA GLN A 29 4.44 12.19 -8.14
C GLN A 29 5.28 11.72 -6.96
N ILE A 30 5.36 10.40 -6.79
CA ILE A 30 6.16 9.75 -5.74
C ILE A 30 7.23 8.90 -6.40
N ARG A 31 8.45 8.99 -5.87
CA ARG A 31 9.60 8.22 -6.34
C ARG A 31 10.20 7.45 -5.17
N ILE A 32 10.23 6.12 -5.29
CA ILE A 32 10.71 5.22 -4.24
C ILE A 32 11.81 4.34 -4.82
N HIS A 33 12.92 4.20 -4.08
CA HIS A 33 13.99 3.29 -4.45
C HIS A 33 13.48 1.84 -4.38
N TRP A 34 13.72 1.07 -5.45
CA TRP A 34 13.26 -0.31 -5.56
C TRP A 34 14.25 -1.25 -4.89
N GLU A 35 13.85 -1.84 -3.77
CA GLU A 35 14.69 -2.74 -2.97
C GLU A 35 14.53 -4.19 -3.41
N PRO A 36 15.58 -5.06 -3.20
CA PRO A 36 15.48 -6.48 -3.54
C PRO A 36 14.31 -7.21 -2.87
N CYS A 37 13.97 -6.87 -1.63
CA CYS A 37 12.84 -7.47 -0.92
C CYS A 37 11.51 -7.14 -1.58
N MET A 38 11.38 -5.97 -2.17
CA MET A 38 10.19 -5.58 -2.94
C MET A 38 10.07 -6.43 -4.20
N GLN A 39 11.18 -6.69 -4.89
CA GLN A 39 11.20 -7.52 -6.08
C GLN A 39 10.81 -8.97 -5.77
N GLU A 40 11.24 -9.51 -4.64
CA GLU A 40 10.84 -10.84 -4.19
C GLU A 40 9.33 -10.93 -3.97
N LEU A 41 8.73 -9.92 -3.34
CA LEU A 41 7.28 -9.87 -3.13
C LEU A 41 6.52 -9.82 -4.45
N VAL A 42 6.98 -9.01 -5.40
CA VAL A 42 6.36 -8.92 -6.72
C VAL A 42 6.45 -10.27 -7.45
N ASN A 43 7.62 -10.90 -7.44
CA ASN A 43 7.81 -12.20 -8.08
C ASN A 43 6.89 -13.27 -7.52
N LYS A 44 6.62 -13.20 -6.20
CA LYS A 44 5.76 -14.18 -5.51
C LYS A 44 4.27 -14.00 -5.84
N TYR A 45 3.81 -12.75 -6.00
CA TYR A 45 2.37 -12.46 -6.06
C TYR A 45 1.89 -11.89 -7.39
N GLN A 46 2.77 -11.61 -8.34
CA GLN A 46 2.37 -11.02 -9.62
C GLN A 46 1.62 -12.03 -10.51
N LYS A 47 0.75 -11.51 -11.37
CA LYS A 47 0.15 -12.25 -12.48
C LYS A 47 0.87 -11.90 -13.78
N VAL A 48 1.29 -12.91 -14.54
CA VAL A 48 2.07 -12.72 -15.77
C VAL A 48 1.29 -11.94 -16.83
N ASP A 49 -0.01 -12.18 -16.93
CA ASP A 49 -0.90 -11.57 -17.92
C ASP A 49 -1.59 -10.28 -17.46
N SER A 50 -1.23 -9.77 -16.29
CA SER A 50 -1.77 -8.52 -15.76
C SER A 50 -0.78 -7.36 -15.92
N PRO A 51 -1.26 -6.14 -16.23
CA PRO A 51 -0.40 -4.95 -16.25
C PRO A 51 -0.01 -4.46 -14.84
N TYR A 52 -0.69 -4.95 -13.80
CA TYR A 52 -0.47 -4.50 -12.42
C TYR A 52 0.66 -5.27 -11.75
N LEU A 53 1.39 -4.58 -10.84
CA LEU A 53 2.46 -5.21 -10.04
C LEU A 53 1.90 -6.23 -9.07
N PHE A 54 0.75 -5.94 -8.45
CA PHE A 54 0.07 -6.80 -7.49
C PHE A 54 -1.32 -7.15 -7.99
N SER A 55 -1.83 -8.28 -7.56
CA SER A 55 -3.11 -8.80 -8.04
C SER A 55 -4.31 -8.39 -7.18
N LEU A 56 -4.30 -7.18 -6.62
CA LEU A 56 -5.46 -6.65 -5.90
C LEU A 56 -6.64 -6.42 -6.84
N ILE A 57 -6.37 -6.04 -8.08
CA ILE A 57 -7.36 -6.00 -9.16
C ILE A 57 -7.12 -7.24 -10.01
N ALA A 58 -7.96 -8.27 -9.82
CA ALA A 58 -7.76 -9.58 -10.45
C ALA A 58 -8.08 -9.57 -11.94
N CYS A 59 -9.09 -8.79 -12.37
CA CYS A 59 -9.55 -8.72 -13.75
C CYS A 59 -9.44 -7.29 -14.26
N PRO A 60 -8.31 -6.89 -14.86
CA PRO A 60 -8.14 -5.53 -15.39
C PRO A 60 -9.20 -5.19 -16.44
N GLY A 61 -9.71 -3.95 -16.39
CA GLY A 61 -10.68 -3.44 -17.34
C GLY A 61 -12.14 -3.78 -17.04
N ILE A 62 -12.42 -4.56 -15.99
CA ILE A 62 -13.78 -4.97 -15.61
C ILE A 62 -14.07 -4.43 -14.21
N ASP A 63 -14.86 -3.35 -14.11
CA ASP A 63 -15.30 -2.75 -12.84
C ASP A 63 -14.21 -2.80 -11.74
N GLU A 64 -13.07 -2.17 -12.01
CA GLU A 64 -11.88 -2.22 -11.15
C GLU A 64 -12.14 -1.62 -9.77
N GLU A 65 -12.96 -0.56 -9.69
CA GLU A 65 -13.31 0.07 -8.42
C GLU A 65 -14.02 -0.91 -7.49
N ARG A 66 -14.96 -1.68 -8.01
CA ARG A 66 -15.68 -2.69 -7.24
C ARG A 66 -14.75 -3.82 -6.78
N GLN A 67 -13.86 -4.27 -7.66
CA GLN A 67 -12.85 -5.29 -7.31
C GLN A 67 -11.94 -4.79 -6.19
N TYR A 68 -11.51 -3.53 -6.27
CA TYR A 68 -10.71 -2.89 -5.24
C TYR A 68 -11.45 -2.86 -3.90
N GLN A 69 -12.71 -2.38 -3.90
CA GLN A 69 -13.52 -2.30 -2.68
C GLN A 69 -13.74 -3.68 -2.05
N ASN A 70 -14.04 -4.68 -2.84
CA ASN A 70 -14.20 -6.06 -2.36
C ASN A 70 -12.90 -6.59 -1.74
N ARG A 71 -11.77 -6.30 -2.34
CA ARG A 71 -10.46 -6.73 -1.83
C ARG A 71 -10.12 -6.05 -0.52
N ILE A 72 -10.40 -4.75 -0.39
CA ILE A 72 -10.19 -4.00 0.86
C ILE A 72 -11.06 -4.57 1.98
N HIS A 73 -12.32 -4.87 1.71
CA HIS A 73 -13.20 -5.51 2.68
C HIS A 73 -12.63 -6.84 3.17
N LEU A 74 -12.14 -7.67 2.25
CA LEU A 74 -11.55 -8.96 2.60
C LEU A 74 -10.30 -8.79 3.47
N ILE A 75 -9.40 -7.88 3.09
CA ILE A 75 -8.17 -7.60 3.84
C ILE A 75 -8.51 -7.14 5.26
N ASN A 76 -9.41 -6.17 5.41
CA ASN A 76 -9.79 -5.65 6.71
C ASN A 76 -10.50 -6.69 7.57
N HIS A 77 -11.31 -7.56 6.96
CA HIS A 77 -11.97 -8.66 7.66
C HIS A 77 -10.95 -9.66 8.22
N GLN A 78 -9.94 -10.02 7.42
CA GLN A 78 -8.87 -10.93 7.85
C GLN A 78 -8.00 -10.28 8.95
N LEU A 79 -7.71 -8.98 8.84
CA LEU A 79 -6.99 -8.25 9.87
C LEU A 79 -7.76 -8.21 11.17
N LYS A 80 -9.08 -8.02 11.13
CA LYS A 80 -9.94 -8.05 12.30
C LYS A 80 -9.86 -9.40 13.03
N LYS A 81 -9.95 -10.50 12.26
CA LYS A 81 -9.82 -11.84 12.80
C LYS A 81 -8.46 -12.07 13.46
N LEU A 82 -7.40 -11.59 12.82
CA LEU A 82 -6.04 -11.69 13.35
C LEU A 82 -5.92 -10.92 14.68
N GLY A 83 -6.49 -9.72 14.75
CA GLY A 83 -6.51 -8.90 15.95
C GLY A 83 -7.23 -9.60 17.12
N GLU A 84 -8.37 -10.22 16.85
CA GLU A 84 -9.11 -11.00 17.84
C GLU A 84 -8.28 -12.19 18.35
N LYS A 85 -7.62 -12.90 17.43
CA LYS A 85 -6.77 -14.05 17.74
C LYS A 85 -5.58 -13.67 18.63
N LEU A 86 -5.03 -12.45 18.42
CA LEU A 86 -3.91 -11.92 19.21
C LEU A 86 -4.36 -11.25 20.51
N GLY A 87 -5.66 -11.17 20.76
CA GLY A 87 -6.21 -10.54 21.96
C GLY A 87 -6.08 -9.02 22.00
N LEU A 88 -6.00 -8.38 20.83
CA LEU A 88 -5.87 -6.91 20.76
C LEU A 88 -7.20 -6.25 21.15
N SER A 89 -7.10 -5.16 21.94
CA SER A 89 -8.28 -4.39 22.37
C SER A 89 -8.85 -3.53 21.25
N SER A 90 -8.03 -3.15 20.28
CA SER A 90 -8.42 -2.31 19.15
C SER A 90 -8.63 -3.16 17.90
N LYS A 91 -9.58 -2.72 17.06
CA LYS A 91 -9.81 -3.32 15.75
C LYS A 91 -8.62 -3.08 14.84
N LEU A 92 -8.01 -4.15 14.34
CA LEU A 92 -6.86 -4.07 13.45
C LEU A 92 -7.33 -3.81 12.01
N THR A 93 -6.83 -2.73 11.39
CA THR A 93 -7.10 -2.37 9.99
C THR A 93 -5.81 -1.90 9.34
N SER A 94 -5.79 -1.80 8.02
CA SER A 94 -4.65 -1.25 7.28
C SER A 94 -4.35 0.20 7.68
N TYR A 95 -5.39 0.96 8.01
CA TYR A 95 -5.26 2.35 8.45
C TYR A 95 -4.60 2.46 9.83
N VAL A 96 -4.93 1.53 10.73
CA VAL A 96 -4.29 1.45 12.06
C VAL A 96 -2.79 1.18 11.94
N ALA A 97 -2.38 0.32 11.02
CA ALA A 97 -0.97 0.05 10.77
C ALA A 97 -0.22 1.32 10.35
N ARG A 98 -0.81 2.11 9.47
CA ARG A 98 -0.25 3.38 9.02
C ARG A 98 -0.12 4.39 10.18
N HIS A 99 -1.16 4.52 11.00
CA HIS A 99 -1.14 5.38 12.19
C HIS A 99 -0.10 4.94 13.22
N SER A 100 0.00 3.64 13.47
CA SER A 100 0.97 3.08 14.42
C SER A 100 2.40 3.40 14.00
N TRP A 101 2.70 3.26 12.72
CA TRP A 101 4.01 3.61 12.18
C TRP A 101 4.34 5.08 12.44
N ALA A 102 3.42 5.98 12.14
CA ALA A 102 3.61 7.41 12.35
C ALA A 102 3.80 7.75 13.84
N SER A 103 3.02 7.12 14.72
CA SER A 103 3.11 7.34 16.18
C SER A 103 4.45 6.85 16.72
N ILE A 104 4.92 5.68 16.29
CA ILE A 104 6.22 5.14 16.68
C ILE A 104 7.34 6.07 16.21
N ALA A 105 7.29 6.51 14.95
CA ALA A 105 8.29 7.43 14.41
C ALA A 105 8.34 8.73 15.21
N LYS A 106 7.19 9.29 15.58
CA LYS A 106 7.10 10.49 16.41
C LYS A 106 7.70 10.27 17.81
N SER A 107 7.45 9.11 18.42
CA SER A 107 8.00 8.78 19.74
C SER A 107 9.52 8.62 19.72
N LEU A 108 10.09 8.30 18.57
CA LEU A 108 11.54 8.20 18.35
C LEU A 108 12.17 9.53 17.91
N ASN A 109 11.43 10.64 18.08
CA ASN A 109 11.89 12.00 17.75
C ASN A 109 12.19 12.22 16.26
N VAL A 110 11.54 11.48 15.37
CA VAL A 110 11.61 11.75 13.93
C VAL A 110 10.85 13.05 13.64
N PRO A 111 11.42 14.02 12.91
CA PRO A 111 10.73 15.28 12.60
C PRO A 111 9.38 15.05 11.91
N VAL A 112 8.37 15.83 12.30
CA VAL A 112 7.02 15.72 11.72
C VAL A 112 7.03 15.89 10.20
N ALA A 113 7.88 16.78 9.68
CA ALA A 113 8.03 16.97 8.23
C ALA A 113 8.50 15.69 7.53
N ALA A 114 9.47 14.98 8.12
CA ALA A 114 9.95 13.70 7.58
C ALA A 114 8.88 12.62 7.63
N ILE A 115 8.10 12.55 8.71
CA ILE A 115 6.98 11.61 8.84
C ILE A 115 5.93 11.89 7.77
N SER A 116 5.56 13.15 7.59
CA SER A 116 4.57 13.56 6.58
C SER A 116 5.04 13.20 5.17
N GLU A 117 6.31 13.45 4.86
CA GLU A 117 6.90 13.08 3.57
C GLU A 117 6.88 11.57 3.34
N ALA A 118 7.29 10.78 4.35
CA ALA A 118 7.30 9.32 4.25
C ALA A 118 5.90 8.73 4.10
N MET A 119 4.88 9.38 4.70
CA MET A 119 3.47 8.99 4.53
C MET A 119 2.84 9.56 3.27
N GLU A 120 3.60 10.30 2.47
CA GLU A 120 3.15 10.88 1.21
C GLU A 120 2.02 11.90 1.37
N HIS A 121 1.99 12.59 2.51
CA HIS A 121 1.04 13.67 2.71
C HIS A 121 1.46 14.92 1.94
N THR A 122 0.50 15.61 1.34
CA THR A 122 0.70 16.96 0.85
C THR A 122 0.66 17.90 2.05
N SER A 123 1.71 18.66 2.23
CA SER A 123 1.78 19.65 3.31
C SER A 123 0.83 20.80 3.05
#